data_1138c2c43bafe302e601150b28269e10
#
_entry.id   1138c2c43bafe302e601150b28269e10
#
_cell.length_a   1.000
_cell.length_b   1.000
_cell.length_c   1.000
_cell.angle_alpha   90.00
_cell.angle_beta   90.00
_cell.angle_gamma   90.00
#
_symmetry.space_group_name_H-M   'P 1'
#
loop_
_entity.id
_entity.type
_entity.pdbx_description
1 polymer ?
#
loop_
_entity_poly.entity_id
_entity_poly.type
_entity_poly.pdbx_seq_one_letter_code
_entity_poly.pdbx_strand_id
1 'polypeptide(L)'
;MVREMKALRGASGAKLVVVIEDDPLVLEATGGLLRSWGCQVVTAESYSEALTRLAEIGRRPDLIVCDYRLSEGATGIDAIEGLRSAFEIPALLISGDPSSPPGEGGLNSYNLLHKPVDATTFRAALVDAAVLQR
;
A
#
# COMPACT_ATOMS: atom_id res chain seq x y z
N MET A 1 5.66 -25.51 -15.71
CA MET A 1 6.58 -25.06 -15.79
C MET A 1 6.62 -23.77 -16.40
N VAL A 2 7.03 -23.65 -17.36
CA VAL A 2 7.12 -22.41 -17.91
C VAL A 2 5.90 -21.64 -17.82
N ARG A 3 4.80 -22.34 -17.91
CA ARG A 3 3.62 -21.76 -17.90
C ARG A 3 3.34 -21.12 -16.65
N GLU A 4 3.65 -21.69 -15.61
CA GLU A 4 3.30 -21.11 -14.41
C GLU A 4 4.18 -19.98 -14.35
N MET A 5 5.21 -20.17 -14.93
CA MET A 5 6.15 -19.11 -14.91
C MET A 5 5.54 -17.98 -15.60
N LYS A 6 4.79 -18.38 -16.56
CA LYS A 6 4.18 -17.40 -17.30
C LYS A 6 3.23 -16.69 -16.47
N ALA A 7 2.47 -17.42 -15.77
CA ALA A 7 1.47 -16.82 -14.97
C ALA A 7 2.21 -15.92 -14.04
N LEU A 8 3.29 -16.44 -13.56
CA LEU A 8 4.07 -15.67 -12.64
C LEU A 8 4.59 -14.50 -13.33
N ARG A 9 4.78 -14.67 -14.59
CA ARG A 9 5.37 -13.64 -15.27
C ARG A 9 4.41 -12.59 -15.46
N GLY A 10 3.25 -12.95 -15.76
CA GLY A 10 2.25 -11.99 -15.87
C GLY A 10 2.19 -11.32 -14.52
N ALA A 11 2.29 -12.15 -13.51
CA ALA A 11 2.23 -11.63 -12.17
C ALA A 11 3.53 -10.92 -11.87
N SER A 12 4.63 -11.42 -12.39
CA SER A 12 5.89 -10.80 -12.07
C SER A 12 6.03 -9.46 -12.71
N GLY A 13 5.25 -9.17 -13.73
CA GLY A 13 5.30 -7.87 -14.30
C GLY A 13 4.45 -6.91 -13.49
N ALA A 14 3.63 -7.42 -12.59
CA ALA A 14 2.76 -6.57 -11.80
C ALA A 14 3.40 -6.29 -10.46
N LYS A 15 3.24 -5.08 -9.99
CA LYS A 15 3.73 -4.72 -8.68
C LYS A 15 2.72 -5.14 -7.63
N LEU A 16 3.21 -5.51 -6.47
CA LEU A 16 2.35 -5.91 -5.38
C LEU A 16 2.22 -4.75 -4.40
N VAL A 17 0.99 -4.34 -4.15
CA VAL A 17 0.71 -3.23 -3.24
C VAL A 17 -0.06 -3.80 -2.06
N VAL A 18 0.38 -3.52 -0.84
CA VAL A 18 -0.37 -3.91 0.34
C VAL A 18 -1.12 -2.66 0.80
N VAL A 19 -2.43 -2.79 1.02
CA VAL A 19 -3.28 -1.68 1.43
C VAL A 19 -3.84 -1.99 2.80
N ILE A 20 -3.65 -1.08 3.74
CA ILE A 20 -4.16 -1.24 5.10
C ILE A 20 -5.14 -0.12 5.37
N GLU A 21 -6.39 -0.47 5.62
CA GLU A 21 -7.46 0.48 5.81
C GLU A 21 -8.55 -0.23 6.61
N ASP A 22 -8.98 0.35 7.72
CA ASP A 22 -9.95 -0.34 8.57
C ASP A 22 -11.40 -0.19 8.12
N ASP A 23 -11.68 0.70 7.17
CA ASP A 23 -13.02 0.80 6.63
C ASP A 23 -13.11 -0.17 5.43
N PRO A 24 -13.90 -1.22 5.53
CA PRO A 24 -13.94 -2.23 4.49
C PRO A 24 -14.38 -1.72 3.12
N LEU A 25 -15.25 -0.72 3.09
CA LEU A 25 -15.70 -0.19 1.81
C LEU A 25 -14.59 0.59 1.14
N VAL A 26 -13.85 1.37 1.90
CA VAL A 26 -12.74 2.15 1.37
C VAL A 26 -11.63 1.18 0.94
N LEU A 27 -11.41 0.15 1.74
CA LEU A 27 -10.38 -0.84 1.45
C LEU A 27 -10.67 -1.53 0.12
N GLU A 28 -11.92 -1.94 -0.07
CA GLU A 28 -12.31 -2.61 -1.30
C GLU A 28 -12.21 -1.68 -2.50
N ALA A 29 -12.63 -0.44 -2.35
CA ALA A 29 -12.58 0.52 -3.44
C ALA A 29 -11.14 0.81 -3.83
N THR A 30 -10.26 0.97 -2.85
CA THR A 30 -8.85 1.24 -3.12
C THR A 30 -8.21 0.04 -3.81
N GLY A 31 -8.49 -1.15 -3.31
CA GLY A 31 -7.93 -2.35 -3.92
C GLY A 31 -8.41 -2.52 -5.35
N GLY A 32 -9.70 -2.25 -5.59
CA GLY A 32 -10.25 -2.38 -6.93
C GLY A 32 -9.60 -1.40 -7.91
N LEU A 33 -9.38 -0.18 -7.45
CA LEU A 33 -8.77 0.83 -8.28
C LEU A 33 -7.33 0.41 -8.65
N LEU A 34 -6.58 -0.07 -7.68
CA LEU A 34 -5.22 -0.51 -7.94
C LEU A 34 -5.19 -1.69 -8.90
N ARG A 35 -6.12 -2.61 -8.75
CA ARG A 35 -6.18 -3.76 -9.64
C ARG A 35 -6.52 -3.31 -11.06
N SER A 36 -7.35 -2.28 -11.18
CA SER A 36 -7.72 -1.78 -12.50
C SER A 36 -6.52 -1.17 -13.21
N TRP A 37 -5.49 -0.81 -12.46
CA TRP A 37 -4.27 -0.26 -13.03
C TRP A 37 -3.20 -1.35 -13.21
N GLY A 38 -3.55 -2.59 -13.00
CA GLY A 38 -2.64 -3.69 -13.24
C GLY A 38 -1.81 -4.15 -12.04
N CYS A 39 -2.12 -3.65 -10.86
CA CYS A 39 -1.39 -4.06 -9.66
C CYS A 39 -1.98 -5.31 -9.06
N GLN A 40 -1.15 -6.08 -8.39
CA GLN A 40 -1.64 -7.15 -7.52
C GLN A 40 -1.80 -6.46 -6.18
N VAL A 41 -2.79 -6.83 -5.42
CA VAL A 41 -3.11 -6.14 -4.18
C VAL A 41 -3.37 -7.11 -3.05
N VAL A 42 -2.81 -6.80 -1.89
CA VAL A 42 -3.16 -7.49 -0.66
C VAL A 42 -3.87 -6.45 0.17
N THR A 43 -5.12 -6.72 0.54
CA THR A 43 -5.88 -5.78 1.36
C THR A 43 -5.93 -6.31 2.78
N ALA A 44 -5.88 -5.42 3.74
CA ALA A 44 -5.93 -5.80 5.15
C ALA A 44 -6.55 -4.68 5.96
N GLU A 45 -7.26 -5.03 7.02
CA GLU A 45 -7.89 -4.03 7.85
C GLU A 45 -6.99 -3.65 9.03
N SER A 46 -5.88 -4.34 9.21
CA SER A 46 -4.95 -4.04 10.28
C SER A 46 -3.54 -4.46 9.86
N TYR A 47 -2.58 -4.00 10.63
CA TYR A 47 -1.19 -4.35 10.39
C TYR A 47 -1.00 -5.87 10.54
N SER A 48 -1.58 -6.45 11.59
CA SER A 48 -1.38 -7.87 11.81
C SER A 48 -2.00 -8.71 10.69
N GLU A 49 -3.14 -8.27 10.17
CA GLU A 49 -3.77 -8.99 9.08
C GLU A 49 -2.89 -8.86 7.83
N ALA A 50 -2.27 -7.71 7.63
CA ALA A 50 -1.39 -7.51 6.50
C ALA A 50 -0.20 -8.46 6.56
N LEU A 51 0.39 -8.62 7.74
CA LEU A 51 1.51 -9.52 7.89
C LEU A 51 1.10 -10.96 7.58
N THR A 52 -0.06 -11.37 8.07
CA THR A 52 -0.55 -12.72 7.84
C THR A 52 -0.75 -12.96 6.35
N ARG A 53 -1.39 -12.02 5.68
CA ARG A 53 -1.69 -12.20 4.27
C ARG A 53 -0.45 -12.16 3.41
N LEU A 54 0.52 -11.31 3.76
CA LEU A 54 1.77 -11.26 3.01
C LEU A 54 2.54 -12.57 3.20
N ALA A 55 2.50 -13.14 4.40
CA ALA A 55 3.18 -14.39 4.65
C ALA A 55 2.55 -15.51 3.81
N GLU A 56 1.23 -15.49 3.68
CA GLU A 56 0.53 -16.49 2.89
C GLU A 56 0.90 -16.40 1.42
N ILE A 57 1.07 -15.20 0.92
CA ILE A 57 1.43 -15.00 -0.46
C ILE A 57 2.89 -15.31 -0.70
N GLY A 58 3.72 -15.11 0.32
CA GLY A 58 5.14 -15.41 0.21
C GLY A 58 5.88 -14.48 -0.73
N ARG A 59 5.40 -13.25 -0.88
CA ARG A 59 5.99 -12.32 -1.79
C ARG A 59 6.17 -10.97 -1.12
N ARG A 60 7.29 -10.30 -1.41
CA ARG A 60 7.57 -9.00 -0.86
C ARG A 60 6.72 -7.95 -1.56
N PRO A 61 6.10 -7.05 -0.82
CA PRO A 61 5.32 -6.00 -1.46
C PRO A 61 6.26 -4.94 -2.06
N ASP A 62 5.74 -4.20 -3.03
CA ASP A 62 6.51 -3.14 -3.67
C ASP A 62 6.10 -1.77 -3.15
N LEU A 63 4.96 -1.68 -2.50
CA LEU A 63 4.49 -0.42 -1.94
C LEU A 63 3.52 -0.70 -0.81
N ILE A 64 3.54 0.13 0.22
CA ILE A 64 2.57 0.09 1.30
C ILE A 64 1.67 1.31 1.12
N VAL A 65 0.35 1.10 1.11
CA VAL A 65 -0.62 2.20 1.12
C VAL A 65 -1.39 2.02 2.41
N CYS A 66 -1.35 3.00 3.28
CA CYS A 66 -1.92 2.85 4.60
C CYS A 66 -2.68 4.10 5.03
N ASP A 67 -3.85 3.90 5.63
CA ASP A 67 -4.61 4.99 6.18
C ASP A 67 -3.92 5.43 7.47
N TYR A 68 -3.91 6.74 7.75
CA TYR A 68 -3.25 7.24 8.94
C TYR A 68 -3.94 6.76 10.21
N ARG A 69 -5.26 6.81 10.25
CA ARG A 69 -5.97 6.36 11.42
C ARG A 69 -6.49 4.96 11.23
N LEU A 70 -6.11 4.09 12.12
CA LEU A 70 -6.55 2.71 12.11
C LEU A 70 -7.31 2.45 13.40
N SER A 71 -7.97 1.31 13.47
CA SER A 71 -8.77 0.96 14.62
C SER A 71 -7.95 0.90 15.91
N GLU A 72 -8.64 1.13 17.00
CA GLU A 72 -8.04 0.95 18.31
C GLU A 72 -6.82 1.80 18.61
N GLY A 73 -6.81 2.99 18.06
CA GLY A 73 -5.73 3.91 18.36
C GLY A 73 -4.44 3.71 17.59
N ALA A 74 -4.38 2.67 16.78
CA ALA A 74 -3.20 2.45 15.98
C ALA A 74 -3.12 3.51 14.89
N THR A 75 -1.93 3.81 14.42
CA THR A 75 -1.78 4.77 13.33
C THR A 75 -1.11 4.08 12.15
N GLY A 76 -1.30 4.69 10.99
CA GLY A 76 -0.67 4.18 9.79
C GLY A 76 0.85 4.27 9.86
N ILE A 77 1.37 5.23 10.64
CA ILE A 77 2.81 5.36 10.78
C ILE A 77 3.35 4.13 11.48
N ASP A 78 2.66 3.65 12.52
CA ASP A 78 3.09 2.47 13.24
C ASP A 78 3.10 1.25 12.30
N ALA A 79 2.07 1.13 11.47
CA ALA A 79 1.96 0.01 10.55
C ALA A 79 3.07 0.08 9.50
N ILE A 80 3.33 1.27 8.98
CA ILE A 80 4.37 1.45 7.98
C ILE A 80 5.73 1.11 8.58
N GLU A 81 6.02 1.59 9.78
CA GLU A 81 7.29 1.30 10.41
C GLU A 81 7.44 -0.20 10.68
N GLY A 82 6.37 -0.84 11.09
CA GLY A 82 6.41 -2.26 11.34
C GLY A 82 6.73 -3.05 10.08
N LEU A 83 6.07 -2.69 8.96
CA LEU A 83 6.33 -3.39 7.73
C LEU A 83 7.71 -3.06 7.18
N ARG A 84 8.17 -1.83 7.38
CA ARG A 84 9.48 -1.45 6.87
C ARG A 84 10.62 -2.03 7.69
N SER A 85 10.34 -2.57 8.85
CA SER A 85 11.37 -3.27 9.58
C SER A 85 11.68 -4.60 8.88
N ALA A 86 10.73 -5.10 8.09
CA ALA A 86 10.91 -6.35 7.36
C ALA A 86 11.22 -6.11 5.89
N PHE A 87 10.69 -5.02 5.33
CA PHE A 87 10.83 -4.75 3.91
C PHE A 87 11.26 -3.31 3.67
N GLU A 88 12.23 -3.09 2.83
CA GLU A 88 12.64 -1.73 2.50
C GLU A 88 11.87 -1.31 1.27
N ILE A 89 10.71 -0.75 1.46
CA ILE A 89 9.84 -0.39 0.36
C ILE A 89 9.23 0.98 0.63
N PRO A 90 8.77 1.67 -0.41
CA PRO A 90 8.14 2.97 -0.22
C PRO A 90 6.79 2.83 0.43
N ALA A 91 6.33 3.89 1.03
CA ALA A 91 5.03 3.89 1.69
C ALA A 91 4.27 5.16 1.33
N LEU A 92 2.95 5.03 1.24
CA LEU A 92 2.06 6.12 0.94
C LEU A 92 1.05 6.17 2.07
N LEU A 93 1.04 7.27 2.79
CA LEU A 93 0.14 7.44 3.93
C LEU A 93 -1.02 8.34 3.51
N ILE A 94 -2.23 7.92 3.78
CA ILE A 94 -3.41 8.69 3.40
C ILE A 94 -4.12 9.15 4.65
N SER A 95 -4.35 10.43 4.78
CA SER A 95 -4.94 10.97 5.99
C SER A 95 -6.04 11.98 5.70
N GLY A 96 -7.12 11.90 6.47
CA GLY A 96 -8.14 12.91 6.41
C GLY A 96 -7.97 13.94 7.52
N ASP A 97 -6.91 13.84 8.29
CA ASP A 97 -6.69 14.71 9.44
C ASP A 97 -5.69 15.79 9.07
N PRO A 98 -6.11 17.06 9.03
CA PRO A 98 -5.20 18.12 8.63
C PRO A 98 -4.06 18.31 9.62
N SER A 99 -4.16 17.73 10.81
CA SER A 99 -3.08 17.85 11.77
C SER A 99 -2.13 16.68 11.71
N SER A 100 -2.28 15.80 10.73
CA SER A 100 -1.37 14.68 10.60
C SER A 100 0.03 15.18 10.39
N PRO A 101 1.01 14.50 10.94
CA PRO A 101 2.39 14.93 10.73
C PRO A 101 2.74 14.79 9.26
N PRO A 102 3.59 15.65 8.77
CA PRO A 102 4.01 15.58 7.37
C PRO A 102 4.92 14.37 7.22
N GLY A 103 5.02 13.87 6.01
CA GLY A 103 5.96 12.80 5.74
C GLY A 103 7.35 13.36 5.89
N GLU A 104 8.04 12.89 6.88
CA GLU A 104 9.37 13.39 7.14
C GLU A 104 10.37 12.64 6.34
N GLY A 105 11.42 13.28 6.01
CA GLY A 105 12.45 12.63 5.25
C GLY A 105 13.20 11.62 6.06
N GLY A 106 14.32 11.26 5.59
CA GLY A 106 15.15 10.33 6.30
C GLY A 106 14.71 8.92 6.10
N LEU A 107 15.01 8.11 7.06
CA LEU A 107 14.78 6.71 6.95
C LEU A 107 13.34 6.35 6.86
N ASN A 108 12.52 7.18 7.42
CA ASN A 108 11.11 6.89 7.48
C ASN A 108 10.30 7.72 6.52
N SER A 109 10.94 8.11 5.43
CA SER A 109 10.21 8.95 4.51
C SER A 109 9.07 8.18 3.88
N TYR A 110 7.97 8.86 3.69
CA TYR A 110 6.81 8.32 3.02
C TYR A 110 6.08 9.52 2.45
N ASN A 111 5.23 9.26 1.48
CA ASN A 111 4.47 10.33 0.89
C ASN A 111 3.15 10.41 1.63
N LEU A 112 2.71 11.62 1.93
CA LEU A 112 1.46 11.83 2.63
C LEU A 112 0.46 12.45 1.66
N LEU A 113 -0.68 11.82 1.52
CA LEU A 113 -1.77 12.36 0.73
C LEU A 113 -2.92 12.65 1.68
N HIS A 114 -3.63 13.75 1.43
CA HIS A 114 -4.76 14.13 2.26
C HIS A 114 -6.06 13.75 1.56
N LYS A 115 -7.02 13.24 2.32
CA LYS A 115 -8.33 12.92 1.80
C LYS A 115 -9.09 14.22 1.56
N PRO A 116 -9.95 14.25 0.56
CA PRO A 116 -10.23 13.18 -0.36
C PRO A 116 -9.14 13.09 -1.43
N VAL A 117 -8.78 11.87 -1.78
CA VAL A 117 -7.73 11.66 -2.77
C VAL A 117 -8.40 11.19 -4.05
N ASP A 118 -8.28 11.97 -5.11
CA ASP A 118 -8.90 11.55 -6.37
C ASP A 118 -7.98 10.54 -7.08
N ALA A 119 -8.53 9.88 -8.06
CA ALA A 119 -7.80 8.82 -8.75
C ALA A 119 -6.56 9.35 -9.45
N THR A 120 -6.62 10.57 -9.98
CA THR A 120 -5.49 11.14 -10.70
C THR A 120 -4.31 11.39 -9.74
N THR A 121 -4.60 11.95 -8.57
CA THR A 121 -3.58 12.23 -7.58
C THR A 121 -2.98 10.92 -7.06
N PHE A 122 -3.85 9.94 -6.81
CA PHE A 122 -3.41 8.66 -6.30
C PHE A 122 -2.50 7.97 -7.33
N ARG A 123 -2.92 8.00 -8.60
CA ARG A 123 -2.14 7.36 -9.63
C ARG A 123 -0.78 8.03 -9.79
N ALA A 124 -0.75 9.35 -9.68
CA ALA A 124 0.51 10.09 -9.79
C ALA A 124 1.47 9.67 -8.65
N ALA A 125 0.94 9.45 -7.45
CA ALA A 125 1.76 9.03 -6.34
C ALA A 125 2.34 7.64 -6.60
N LEU A 126 1.56 6.76 -7.26
CA LEU A 126 2.05 5.43 -7.57
C LEU A 126 3.13 5.48 -8.64
N VAL A 127 3.01 6.41 -9.57
CA VAL A 127 4.03 6.58 -10.60
C VAL A 127 5.31 7.06 -9.92
N ASP A 128 5.19 8.01 -8.99
CA ASP A 128 6.35 8.54 -8.29
C ASP A 128 7.02 7.46 -7.43
N ALA A 129 6.26 6.49 -6.97
CA ALA A 129 6.82 5.40 -6.19
C ALA A 129 7.32 4.25 -7.08
N ALA A 130 7.32 4.46 -8.39
CA ALA A 130 7.79 3.51 -9.38
C ALA A 130 6.97 2.20 -9.39
N VAL A 131 5.71 2.30 -9.00
CA VAL A 131 4.80 1.16 -9.02
C VAL A 131 4.05 1.11 -10.34
N LEU A 132 3.76 2.28 -10.91
CA LEU A 132 3.11 2.37 -12.20
C LEU A 132 4.00 3.13 -13.16
N GLN A 133 3.80 2.91 -14.44
CA GLN A 133 4.57 3.61 -15.44
C GLN A 133 3.81 4.83 -15.88
N ARG A 134 4.55 5.84 -16.28
CA ARG A 134 3.95 7.09 -16.73
C ARG A 134 3.21 6.93 -18.05
#